data_d2c7674ebc4fca15efbb4c933044260b
#
_entry.id   d2c7674ebc4fca15efbb4c933044260b
#
_cell.length_a   1.000
_cell.length_b   1.000
_cell.length_c   1.000
_cell.angle_alpha   90.00
_cell.angle_beta   90.00
_cell.angle_gamma   90.00
#
_symmetry.space_group_name_H-M   'P 1'
#
loop_
_entity.id
_entity.type
_entity.pdbx_description
1 polymer ?
#
loop_
_entity_poly.entity_id
_entity_poly.type
_entity_poly.pdbx_seq_one_letter_code
_entity_poly.pdbx_strand_id
1 'polypeptide(L)'
;MEKTKKQYVVLGMGRFGISVARTLYSLGHDVLGVDNDEEIIQSLSNELTHVVAADLLDEETFKALGLRNFDVAIVAVGDLEASMMCTLMLKETGIPFILAKASTSLHGRMLEKIGADKVIYPERDMGLRVGHNLADSNIVDYIELVDNLSIMEIGAPKSMVGKSLSEAELRRLYNVTVVALRRNGQMLVNPDPHDKIKEGDIMVILGTRDSVKALESKM
;
A
#
# COMPACT_ATOMS: atom_id res chain seq x y z
N MET A 1 9.55 5.33 22.46
CA MET A 1 9.75 6.48 21.56
C MET A 1 8.38 7.11 21.32
N GLU A 2 8.15 8.32 21.81
CA GLU A 2 6.96 9.08 21.44
C GLU A 2 6.95 9.26 19.92
N LYS A 3 5.91 8.76 19.25
CA LYS A 3 5.74 9.02 17.82
C LYS A 3 5.47 10.52 17.67
N THR A 4 6.38 11.23 17.01
CA THR A 4 6.19 12.66 16.71
C THR A 4 4.92 12.79 15.89
N LYS A 5 3.92 13.50 16.42
CA LYS A 5 2.65 13.77 15.76
C LYS A 5 2.94 14.66 14.52
N LYS A 6 2.54 14.20 13.34
CA LYS A 6 2.70 14.95 12.08
C LYS A 6 1.38 15.48 11.60
N GLN A 7 1.43 16.51 10.76
CA GLN A 7 0.29 17.13 10.11
C GLN A 7 0.24 16.74 8.64
N TYR A 8 -0.89 16.15 8.24
CA TYR A 8 -1.13 15.69 6.88
C TYR A 8 -2.28 16.44 6.24
N VAL A 9 -2.17 16.78 4.98
CA VAL A 9 -3.29 17.25 4.18
C VAL A 9 -3.56 16.23 3.05
N VAL A 10 -4.83 15.87 2.87
CA VAL A 10 -5.30 14.99 1.79
C VAL A 10 -6.21 15.80 0.89
N LEU A 11 -5.79 16.03 -0.34
CA LEU A 11 -6.53 16.72 -1.39
C LEU A 11 -7.23 15.70 -2.29
N GLY A 12 -8.56 15.71 -2.30
CA GLY A 12 -9.43 14.73 -2.94
C GLY A 12 -9.84 13.62 -1.97
N MET A 13 -11.11 13.64 -1.56
CA MET A 13 -11.69 12.69 -0.60
C MET A 13 -12.50 11.60 -1.31
N GLY A 14 -11.98 11.12 -2.44
CA GLY A 14 -12.47 9.89 -3.06
C GLY A 14 -12.07 8.65 -2.25
N ARG A 15 -12.39 7.45 -2.75
CA ARG A 15 -12.15 6.16 -2.05
C ARG A 15 -10.71 6.01 -1.52
N PHE A 16 -9.72 6.39 -2.32
CA PHE A 16 -8.32 6.32 -1.93
C PHE A 16 -7.99 7.37 -0.87
N GLY A 17 -8.36 8.64 -1.09
CA GLY A 17 -8.08 9.74 -0.15
C GLY A 17 -8.69 9.49 1.24
N ILE A 18 -9.95 9.08 1.29
CA ILE A 18 -10.63 8.70 2.55
C ILE A 18 -9.89 7.58 3.28
N SER A 19 -9.48 6.53 2.54
CA SER A 19 -8.77 5.40 3.17
C SER A 19 -7.44 5.83 3.77
N VAL A 20 -6.67 6.65 3.06
CA VAL A 20 -5.39 7.21 3.56
C VAL A 20 -5.63 8.12 4.76
N ALA A 21 -6.60 9.04 4.67
CA ALA A 21 -6.90 10.00 5.73
C ALA A 21 -7.32 9.30 7.03
N ARG A 22 -8.27 8.36 6.96
CA ARG A 22 -8.70 7.56 8.11
C ARG A 22 -7.55 6.78 8.75
N THR A 23 -6.70 6.17 7.92
CA THR A 23 -5.54 5.42 8.41
C THR A 23 -4.57 6.33 9.17
N LEU A 24 -4.22 7.48 8.60
CA LEU A 24 -3.33 8.44 9.25
C LEU A 24 -3.91 8.97 10.57
N TYR A 25 -5.21 9.27 10.59
CA TYR A 25 -5.90 9.69 11.79
C TYR A 25 -5.92 8.59 12.87
N SER A 26 -6.20 7.34 12.50
CA SER A 26 -6.18 6.20 13.44
C SER A 26 -4.78 5.92 14.01
N LEU A 27 -3.73 6.32 13.30
CA LEU A 27 -2.34 6.25 13.76
C LEU A 27 -1.95 7.43 14.70
N GLY A 28 -2.89 8.35 14.97
CA GLY A 28 -2.73 9.45 15.92
C GLY A 28 -2.17 10.74 15.31
N HIS A 29 -2.20 10.88 14.00
CA HIS A 29 -1.75 12.09 13.30
C HIS A 29 -2.90 13.11 13.12
N ASP A 30 -2.54 14.38 12.90
CA ASP A 30 -3.51 15.39 12.50
C ASP A 30 -3.71 15.33 10.98
N VAL A 31 -4.98 15.28 10.56
CA VAL A 31 -5.35 15.15 9.16
C VAL A 31 -6.36 16.21 8.78
N LEU A 32 -6.04 16.98 7.75
CA LEU A 32 -6.97 17.83 7.01
C LEU A 32 -7.40 17.12 5.73
N GLY A 33 -8.70 16.87 5.58
CA GLY A 33 -9.30 16.39 4.34
C GLY A 33 -9.92 17.55 3.56
N VAL A 34 -9.65 17.64 2.26
CA VAL A 34 -10.21 18.68 1.38
C VAL A 34 -10.81 18.06 0.13
N ASP A 35 -12.04 18.43 -0.17
CA ASP A 35 -12.76 18.05 -1.40
C ASP A 35 -13.77 19.14 -1.75
N ASN A 36 -14.22 19.20 -3.00
CA ASN A 36 -15.29 20.10 -3.41
C ASN A 36 -16.69 19.57 -3.13
N ASP A 37 -16.83 18.29 -2.80
CA ASP A 37 -18.11 17.64 -2.47
C ASP A 37 -18.45 17.83 -0.98
N GLU A 38 -19.42 18.72 -0.72
CA GLU A 38 -19.88 19.04 0.63
C GLU A 38 -20.48 17.82 1.36
N GLU A 39 -21.13 16.88 0.66
CA GLU A 39 -21.75 15.69 1.28
C GLU A 39 -20.64 14.74 1.80
N ILE A 40 -19.60 14.53 1.00
CA ILE A 40 -18.43 13.75 1.41
C ILE A 40 -17.77 14.40 2.65
N ILE A 41 -17.52 15.71 2.59
CA ILE A 41 -16.89 16.45 3.67
C ILE A 41 -17.72 16.39 4.96
N GLN A 42 -19.02 16.57 4.87
CA GLN A 42 -19.91 16.49 6.04
C GLN A 42 -19.88 15.07 6.65
N SER A 43 -19.84 14.03 5.83
CA SER A 43 -19.77 12.65 6.32
C SER A 43 -18.50 12.33 7.12
N LEU A 44 -17.41 13.04 6.85
CA LEU A 44 -16.09 12.83 7.45
C LEU A 44 -15.79 13.74 8.66
N SER A 45 -16.70 14.64 9.00
CA SER A 45 -16.50 15.69 10.03
C SER A 45 -16.13 15.15 11.42
N ASN A 46 -16.57 13.93 11.76
CA ASN A 46 -16.27 13.26 13.02
C ASN A 46 -15.16 12.21 12.94
N GLU A 47 -14.57 12.02 11.76
CA GLU A 47 -13.61 10.94 11.49
C GLU A 47 -12.18 11.43 11.26
N LEU A 48 -12.01 12.74 11.07
CA LEU A 48 -10.71 13.38 10.84
C LEU A 48 -10.52 14.56 11.78
N THR A 49 -9.31 15.12 11.86
CA THR A 49 -9.04 16.29 12.67
C THR A 49 -9.78 17.52 12.16
N HIS A 50 -9.70 17.73 10.83
CA HIS A 50 -10.39 18.80 10.12
C HIS A 50 -10.82 18.32 8.74
N VAL A 51 -11.91 18.87 8.24
CA VAL A 51 -12.38 18.68 6.86
C VAL A 51 -12.86 20.02 6.31
N VAL A 52 -12.59 20.28 5.04
CA VAL A 52 -12.97 21.54 4.39
C VAL A 52 -13.51 21.25 3.00
N ALA A 53 -14.71 21.78 2.71
CA ALA A 53 -15.23 21.82 1.36
C ALA A 53 -14.61 23.01 0.62
N ALA A 54 -13.84 22.71 -0.46
CA ALA A 54 -13.13 23.73 -1.20
C ALA A 54 -12.88 23.31 -2.65
N ASP A 55 -12.94 24.28 -3.56
CA ASP A 55 -12.45 24.09 -4.93
C ASP A 55 -10.92 24.21 -4.93
N LEU A 56 -10.27 23.09 -5.22
CA LEU A 56 -8.80 22.99 -5.23
C LEU A 56 -8.15 23.69 -6.44
N LEU A 57 -8.94 24.12 -7.43
CA LEU A 57 -8.45 24.89 -8.59
C LEU A 57 -8.52 26.41 -8.36
N ASP A 58 -9.23 26.86 -7.32
CA ASP A 58 -9.23 28.27 -6.92
C ASP A 58 -7.98 28.58 -6.09
N GLU A 59 -7.08 29.38 -6.68
CA GLU A 59 -5.81 29.75 -6.06
C GLU A 59 -5.97 30.50 -4.73
N GLU A 60 -7.00 31.34 -4.60
CA GLU A 60 -7.22 32.10 -3.35
C GLU A 60 -7.65 31.17 -2.23
N THR A 61 -8.58 30.27 -2.52
CA THR A 61 -9.03 29.22 -1.60
C THR A 61 -7.87 28.31 -1.22
N PHE A 62 -7.07 27.88 -2.19
CA PHE A 62 -5.91 27.02 -1.95
C PHE A 62 -4.88 27.70 -1.01
N LYS A 63 -4.59 28.98 -1.21
CA LYS A 63 -3.70 29.76 -0.34
C LYS A 63 -4.27 29.94 1.08
N ALA A 64 -5.59 30.10 1.20
CA ALA A 64 -6.27 30.24 2.49
C ALA A 64 -6.20 28.99 3.38
N LEU A 65 -6.02 27.80 2.79
CA LEU A 65 -5.84 26.55 3.52
C LEU A 65 -4.54 26.48 4.35
N GLY A 66 -3.58 27.36 4.14
CA GLY A 66 -2.35 27.46 4.92
C GLY A 66 -1.44 26.23 4.83
N LEU A 67 -1.42 25.55 3.68
CA LEU A 67 -0.82 24.22 3.45
C LEU A 67 0.68 24.15 3.71
N ARG A 68 1.39 25.26 3.71
CA ARG A 68 2.83 25.33 4.04
C ARG A 68 3.19 24.84 5.46
N ASN A 69 2.19 24.77 6.35
CA ASN A 69 2.40 24.36 7.75
C ASN A 69 2.30 22.85 7.94
N PHE A 70 1.91 22.11 6.89
CA PHE A 70 1.80 20.66 6.92
C PHE A 70 3.14 19.97 6.60
N ASP A 71 3.37 18.80 7.20
CA ASP A 71 4.56 17.99 6.96
C ASP A 71 4.48 17.23 5.64
N VAL A 72 3.26 16.80 5.27
CA VAL A 72 3.02 15.95 4.10
C VAL A 72 1.70 16.32 3.43
N ALA A 73 1.72 16.47 2.11
CA ALA A 73 0.53 16.54 1.29
C ALA A 73 0.32 15.27 0.48
N ILE A 74 -0.93 14.83 0.39
CA ILE A 74 -1.36 13.71 -0.42
C ILE A 74 -2.33 14.24 -1.48
N VAL A 75 -1.94 14.20 -2.76
CA VAL A 75 -2.80 14.53 -3.89
C VAL A 75 -3.50 13.26 -4.37
N ALA A 76 -4.77 13.11 -4.00
CA ALA A 76 -5.61 11.95 -4.31
C ALA A 76 -6.72 12.27 -5.33
N VAL A 77 -6.67 13.44 -5.97
CA VAL A 77 -7.61 13.92 -6.97
C VAL A 77 -7.59 12.99 -8.20
N GLY A 78 -8.76 12.68 -8.72
CA GLY A 78 -8.92 11.77 -9.86
C GLY A 78 -8.76 12.45 -11.22
N ASP A 79 -9.13 13.72 -11.33
CA ASP A 79 -8.98 14.51 -12.54
C ASP A 79 -7.51 14.84 -12.81
N LEU A 80 -7.09 14.71 -14.07
CA LEU A 80 -5.68 14.87 -14.46
C LEU A 80 -5.21 16.32 -14.29
N GLU A 81 -6.00 17.29 -14.75
CA GLU A 81 -5.66 18.70 -14.70
C GLU A 81 -5.61 19.20 -13.25
N ALA A 82 -6.65 18.89 -12.46
CA ALA A 82 -6.71 19.25 -11.06
C ALA A 82 -5.57 18.58 -10.24
N SER A 83 -5.24 17.34 -10.52
CA SER A 83 -4.11 16.65 -9.86
C SER A 83 -2.78 17.33 -10.13
N MET A 84 -2.52 17.72 -11.38
CA MET A 84 -1.30 18.45 -11.76
C MET A 84 -1.26 19.86 -11.15
N MET A 85 -2.37 20.59 -11.19
CA MET A 85 -2.46 21.94 -10.61
C MET A 85 -2.24 21.92 -9.10
N CYS A 86 -2.92 21.00 -8.37
CA CYS A 86 -2.71 20.84 -6.93
C CYS A 86 -1.24 20.54 -6.61
N THR A 87 -0.60 19.65 -7.39
CA THR A 87 0.81 19.30 -7.16
C THR A 87 1.73 20.48 -7.38
N LEU A 88 1.50 21.27 -8.43
CA LEU A 88 2.26 22.49 -8.73
C LEU A 88 2.11 23.51 -7.59
N MET A 89 0.87 23.86 -7.24
CA MET A 89 0.58 24.80 -6.16
C MET A 89 1.16 24.36 -4.81
N LEU A 90 1.08 23.07 -4.47
CA LEU A 90 1.73 22.54 -3.27
C LEU A 90 3.25 22.73 -3.31
N LYS A 91 3.89 22.49 -4.45
CA LYS A 91 5.34 22.68 -4.58
C LYS A 91 5.74 24.14 -4.36
N GLU A 92 4.94 25.06 -4.83
CA GLU A 92 5.14 26.50 -4.64
C GLU A 92 4.95 26.95 -3.19
N THR A 93 4.10 26.25 -2.40
CA THR A 93 3.96 26.53 -0.95
C THR A 93 5.18 26.14 -0.13
N GLY A 94 6.07 25.31 -0.68
CA GLY A 94 7.26 24.80 0.00
C GLY A 94 6.98 23.67 1.01
N ILE A 95 5.83 22.97 0.91
CA ILE A 95 5.53 21.81 1.75
C ILE A 95 6.64 20.75 1.62
N PRO A 96 7.10 20.13 2.73
CA PRO A 96 8.31 19.29 2.73
C PRO A 96 8.20 18.01 1.90
N PHE A 97 6.98 17.41 1.80
CA PHE A 97 6.79 16.16 1.09
C PHE A 97 5.44 16.08 0.40
N ILE A 98 5.44 15.79 -0.89
CA ILE A 98 4.25 15.66 -1.74
C ILE A 98 4.17 14.23 -2.28
N LEU A 99 3.13 13.49 -1.87
CA LEU A 99 2.76 12.22 -2.46
C LEU A 99 1.60 12.44 -3.42
N ALA A 100 1.72 11.98 -4.67
CA ALA A 100 0.66 12.13 -5.66
C ALA A 100 0.20 10.79 -6.22
N LYS A 101 -1.12 10.64 -6.39
CA LYS A 101 -1.74 9.49 -7.04
C LYS A 101 -1.77 9.72 -8.55
N ALA A 102 -1.23 8.77 -9.32
CA ALA A 102 -1.28 8.79 -10.77
C ALA A 102 -2.21 7.69 -11.31
N SER A 103 -2.96 8.01 -12.36
CA SER A 103 -3.82 7.07 -13.09
C SER A 103 -3.08 6.33 -14.22
N THR A 104 -2.05 6.97 -14.80
CA THR A 104 -1.25 6.40 -15.90
C THR A 104 0.24 6.67 -15.70
N SER A 105 1.10 5.92 -16.38
CA SER A 105 2.55 6.14 -16.34
C SER A 105 2.96 7.52 -16.89
N LEU A 106 2.21 8.06 -17.88
CA LEU A 106 2.46 9.41 -18.39
C LEU A 106 2.12 10.45 -17.33
N HIS A 107 0.93 10.34 -16.71
CA HIS A 107 0.51 11.21 -15.62
C HIS A 107 1.55 11.23 -14.49
N GLY A 108 2.02 10.05 -14.06
CA GLY A 108 3.03 9.96 -13.01
C GLY A 108 4.34 10.66 -13.35
N ARG A 109 4.85 10.50 -14.57
CA ARG A 109 6.04 11.24 -15.00
C ARG A 109 5.84 12.77 -15.01
N MET A 110 4.62 13.23 -15.34
CA MET A 110 4.29 14.66 -15.26
C MET A 110 4.30 15.13 -13.81
N LEU A 111 3.66 14.40 -12.89
CA LEU A 111 3.63 14.73 -11.46
C LEU A 111 5.05 14.80 -10.85
N GLU A 112 5.93 13.85 -11.19
CA GLU A 112 7.34 13.88 -10.76
C GLU A 112 8.06 15.13 -11.27
N LYS A 113 7.84 15.50 -12.54
CA LYS A 113 8.46 16.70 -13.15
C LYS A 113 7.95 18.00 -12.56
N ILE A 114 6.66 18.06 -12.16
CA ILE A 114 6.04 19.22 -11.52
C ILE A 114 6.51 19.37 -10.07
N GLY A 115 6.93 18.28 -9.40
CA GLY A 115 7.53 18.37 -8.08
C GLY A 115 6.94 17.45 -7.02
N ALA A 116 6.18 16.41 -7.41
CA ALA A 116 5.84 15.33 -6.47
C ALA A 116 7.10 14.58 -6.04
N ASP A 117 7.28 14.41 -4.74
CA ASP A 117 8.42 13.66 -4.17
C ASP A 117 8.22 12.16 -4.28
N LYS A 118 6.95 11.71 -4.32
CA LYS A 118 6.58 10.32 -4.54
C LYS A 118 5.30 10.21 -5.35
N VAL A 119 5.32 9.35 -6.36
CA VAL A 119 4.14 8.99 -7.16
C VAL A 119 3.76 7.54 -6.90
N ILE A 120 2.45 7.29 -6.76
CA ILE A 120 1.90 5.94 -6.54
C ILE A 120 0.79 5.66 -7.56
N TYR A 121 0.55 4.38 -7.82
CA TYR A 121 -0.43 3.89 -8.80
C TYR A 121 -1.35 2.83 -8.15
N PRO A 122 -2.24 3.21 -7.22
CA PRO A 122 -2.96 2.26 -6.37
C PRO A 122 -3.76 1.23 -7.18
N GLU A 123 -4.44 1.68 -8.24
CA GLU A 123 -5.26 0.82 -9.08
C GLU A 123 -4.40 -0.18 -9.87
N ARG A 124 -3.26 0.26 -10.41
CA ARG A 124 -2.31 -0.62 -11.14
C ARG A 124 -1.69 -1.63 -10.20
N ASP A 125 -1.18 -1.16 -9.07
CA ASP A 125 -0.41 -1.99 -8.15
C ASP A 125 -1.33 -3.03 -7.48
N MET A 126 -2.56 -2.63 -7.12
CA MET A 126 -3.57 -3.57 -6.63
C MET A 126 -4.08 -4.51 -7.74
N GLY A 127 -4.26 -4.01 -8.97
CA GLY A 127 -4.65 -4.83 -10.12
C GLY A 127 -3.63 -5.92 -10.43
N LEU A 128 -2.34 -5.61 -10.39
CA LEU A 128 -1.26 -6.59 -10.53
C LEU A 128 -1.33 -7.66 -9.43
N ARG A 129 -1.51 -7.24 -8.17
CA ARG A 129 -1.65 -8.15 -7.02
C ARG A 129 -2.83 -9.10 -7.19
N VAL A 130 -4.01 -8.57 -7.50
CA VAL A 130 -5.23 -9.37 -7.74
C VAL A 130 -5.04 -10.31 -8.94
N GLY A 131 -4.46 -9.81 -10.04
CA GLY A 131 -4.17 -10.62 -11.22
C GLY A 131 -3.27 -11.82 -10.92
N HIS A 132 -2.22 -11.61 -10.13
CA HIS A 132 -1.34 -12.70 -9.68
C HIS A 132 -2.08 -13.71 -8.81
N ASN A 133 -2.86 -13.24 -7.84
CA ASN A 133 -3.62 -14.12 -6.93
C ASN A 133 -4.67 -14.97 -7.68
N LEU A 134 -5.25 -14.44 -8.76
CA LEU A 134 -6.24 -15.16 -9.55
C LEU A 134 -5.62 -16.12 -10.59
N ALA A 135 -4.42 -15.79 -11.09
CA ALA A 135 -3.75 -16.60 -12.11
C ALA A 135 -3.18 -17.90 -11.54
N ASP A 136 -2.89 -17.94 -10.23
CA ASP A 136 -2.30 -19.08 -9.57
C ASP A 136 -3.18 -19.54 -8.41
N SER A 137 -3.79 -20.73 -8.56
CA SER A 137 -4.73 -21.28 -7.57
C SER A 137 -4.07 -21.64 -6.23
N ASN A 138 -2.76 -21.75 -6.19
CA ASN A 138 -2.00 -22.11 -5.00
C ASN A 138 -1.47 -20.88 -4.25
N ILE A 139 -1.44 -19.70 -4.89
CA ILE A 139 -1.06 -18.45 -4.24
C ILE A 139 -2.29 -17.84 -3.58
N VAL A 140 -2.27 -17.77 -2.26
CA VAL A 140 -3.35 -17.12 -1.46
C VAL A 140 -3.16 -15.60 -1.44
N ASP A 141 -1.92 -15.13 -1.33
CA ASP A 141 -1.57 -13.71 -1.41
C ASP A 141 -0.14 -13.50 -1.90
N TYR A 142 0.10 -12.32 -2.51
CA TYR A 142 1.35 -11.94 -3.15
C TYR A 142 1.69 -10.48 -2.83
N ILE A 143 2.89 -10.26 -2.31
CA ILE A 143 3.43 -8.93 -2.04
C ILE A 143 4.84 -8.85 -2.65
N GLU A 144 5.00 -8.05 -3.69
CA GLU A 144 6.31 -7.73 -4.23
C GLU A 144 7.01 -6.69 -3.35
N LEU A 145 8.25 -6.98 -2.94
CA LEU A 145 9.03 -6.08 -2.08
C LEU A 145 9.95 -5.17 -2.92
N VAL A 146 10.90 -5.77 -3.63
CA VAL A 146 11.84 -5.11 -4.54
C VAL A 146 12.36 -6.13 -5.55
N ASP A 147 12.65 -5.69 -6.78
CA ASP A 147 13.43 -6.39 -7.80
C ASP A 147 13.29 -7.93 -7.80
N ASN A 148 12.08 -8.42 -8.06
CA ASN A 148 11.80 -9.86 -8.14
C ASN A 148 11.81 -10.63 -6.80
N LEU A 149 11.94 -9.95 -5.65
CA LEU A 149 11.82 -10.53 -4.31
C LEU A 149 10.39 -10.33 -3.80
N SER A 150 9.74 -11.40 -3.37
CA SER A 150 8.34 -11.36 -2.95
C SER A 150 8.09 -12.16 -1.68
N ILE A 151 7.09 -11.74 -0.92
CA ILE A 151 6.44 -12.57 0.10
C ILE A 151 5.19 -13.16 -0.52
N MET A 152 5.01 -14.47 -0.39
CA MET A 152 3.86 -15.18 -0.93
C MET A 152 3.27 -16.11 0.12
N GLU A 153 1.95 -16.20 0.14
CA GLU A 153 1.21 -17.21 0.87
C GLU A 153 0.84 -18.35 -0.08
N ILE A 154 1.37 -19.54 0.16
CA ILE A 154 1.09 -20.74 -0.66
C ILE A 154 0.54 -21.87 0.20
N GLY A 155 -0.39 -22.65 -0.35
CA GLY A 155 -0.80 -23.90 0.29
C GLY A 155 0.38 -24.85 0.45
N ALA A 156 0.45 -25.59 1.55
CA ALA A 156 1.50 -26.58 1.75
C ALA A 156 1.41 -27.69 0.70
N PRO A 157 2.50 -27.97 -0.06
CA PRO A 157 2.51 -29.05 -1.03
C PRO A 157 2.20 -30.40 -0.36
N LYS A 158 1.34 -31.21 -0.99
CA LYS A 158 1.00 -32.53 -0.45
C LYS A 158 2.24 -33.42 -0.22
N SER A 159 3.24 -33.29 -1.08
CA SER A 159 4.53 -34.02 -1.00
C SER A 159 5.37 -33.64 0.24
N MET A 160 5.03 -32.55 0.93
CA MET A 160 5.73 -32.05 2.10
C MET A 160 4.95 -32.29 3.40
N VAL A 161 3.69 -32.66 3.33
CA VAL A 161 2.86 -32.95 4.50
C VAL A 161 3.49 -34.09 5.32
N GLY A 162 3.61 -33.88 6.63
CA GLY A 162 4.24 -34.81 7.58
C GLY A 162 5.74 -34.63 7.78
N LYS A 163 6.44 -33.95 6.84
CA LYS A 163 7.86 -33.60 6.98
C LYS A 163 8.01 -32.37 7.88
N SER A 164 9.14 -32.29 8.57
CA SER A 164 9.55 -31.03 9.21
C SER A 164 10.04 -30.02 8.17
N LEU A 165 10.13 -28.75 8.53
CA LEU A 165 10.67 -27.71 7.66
C LEU A 165 12.13 -28.01 7.27
N SER A 166 12.91 -28.59 8.18
CA SER A 166 14.29 -29.04 7.90
C SER A 166 14.35 -30.17 6.88
N GLU A 167 13.46 -31.18 7.01
CA GLU A 167 13.37 -32.32 6.06
C GLU A 167 12.83 -31.90 4.70
N ALA A 168 12.04 -30.84 4.61
CA ALA A 168 11.55 -30.29 3.36
C ALA A 168 12.62 -29.56 2.56
N GLU A 169 13.75 -29.17 3.17
CA GLU A 169 14.92 -28.53 2.58
C GLU A 169 14.61 -27.37 1.62
N LEU A 170 13.54 -26.63 1.88
CA LEU A 170 12.98 -25.61 0.98
C LEU A 170 14.01 -24.56 0.57
N ARG A 171 14.85 -24.14 1.52
CA ARG A 171 15.91 -23.18 1.24
C ARG A 171 16.98 -23.74 0.31
N ARG A 172 17.36 -25.01 0.48
CA ARG A 172 18.39 -25.65 -0.35
C ARG A 172 17.90 -25.98 -1.75
N LEU A 173 16.67 -26.49 -1.86
CA LEU A 173 16.13 -27.00 -3.13
C LEU A 173 15.51 -25.91 -4.00
N TYR A 174 14.87 -24.89 -3.38
CA TYR A 174 14.07 -23.91 -4.09
C TYR A 174 14.50 -22.46 -3.82
N ASN A 175 15.53 -22.26 -2.97
CA ASN A 175 15.98 -20.91 -2.57
C ASN A 175 14.84 -20.04 -1.99
N VAL A 176 13.94 -20.63 -1.22
CA VAL A 176 12.86 -19.95 -0.50
C VAL A 176 13.00 -20.11 1.01
N THR A 177 12.60 -19.10 1.77
CA THR A 177 12.60 -19.13 3.23
C THR A 177 11.17 -19.10 3.74
N VAL A 178 10.76 -20.05 4.58
CA VAL A 178 9.48 -20.02 5.29
C VAL A 178 9.61 -19.05 6.46
N VAL A 179 8.83 -17.97 6.43
CA VAL A 179 8.83 -16.94 7.48
C VAL A 179 7.69 -17.13 8.47
N ALA A 180 6.60 -17.79 8.04
CA ALA A 180 5.50 -18.17 8.93
C ALA A 180 4.72 -19.35 8.37
N LEU A 181 3.95 -20.01 9.24
CA LEU A 181 2.93 -21.01 8.90
C LEU A 181 1.57 -20.53 9.41
N ARG A 182 0.55 -20.52 8.57
CA ARG A 182 -0.82 -20.27 8.99
C ARG A 182 -1.57 -21.60 9.06
N ARG A 183 -2.06 -21.93 10.25
CA ARG A 183 -2.77 -23.16 10.56
C ARG A 183 -4.06 -22.86 11.30
N ASN A 184 -5.20 -23.29 10.80
CA ASN A 184 -6.52 -23.07 11.43
C ASN A 184 -6.75 -21.59 11.81
N GLY A 185 -6.34 -20.65 10.94
CA GLY A 185 -6.46 -19.21 11.18
C GLY A 185 -5.41 -18.61 12.13
N GLN A 186 -4.59 -19.41 12.79
CA GLN A 186 -3.51 -18.93 13.65
C GLN A 186 -2.19 -18.85 12.89
N MET A 187 -1.43 -17.76 13.13
CA MET A 187 -0.13 -17.53 12.52
C MET A 187 0.99 -17.95 13.46
N LEU A 188 1.80 -18.90 13.05
CA LEU A 188 3.06 -19.28 13.70
C LEU A 188 4.19 -18.57 12.97
N VAL A 189 4.71 -17.50 13.57
CA VAL A 189 5.81 -16.70 13.01
C VAL A 189 7.15 -17.30 13.42
N ASN A 190 8.12 -17.32 12.53
CA ASN A 190 9.44 -17.94 12.72
C ASN A 190 9.33 -19.39 13.22
N PRO A 191 8.70 -20.28 12.43
CA PRO A 191 8.51 -21.66 12.84
C PRO A 191 9.86 -22.35 13.06
N ASP A 192 9.89 -23.28 14.04
CA ASP A 192 11.08 -24.07 14.32
C ASP A 192 11.40 -25.01 13.13
N PRO A 193 12.67 -25.26 12.81
CA PRO A 193 13.06 -26.22 11.76
C PRO A 193 12.48 -27.62 11.94
N HIS A 194 12.14 -28.00 13.16
CA HIS A 194 11.50 -29.29 13.47
C HIS A 194 9.96 -29.25 13.43
N ASP A 195 9.36 -28.07 13.23
CA ASP A 195 7.91 -27.98 13.04
C ASP A 195 7.47 -28.76 11.80
N LYS A 196 6.48 -29.62 11.99
CA LYS A 196 5.93 -30.44 10.92
C LYS A 196 4.90 -29.66 10.10
N ILE A 197 5.03 -29.76 8.80
CA ILE A 197 4.06 -29.28 7.83
C ILE A 197 2.82 -30.19 7.90
N LYS A 198 1.64 -29.61 8.04
CA LYS A 198 0.36 -30.32 8.11
C LYS A 198 -0.49 -30.04 6.88
N GLU A 199 -1.40 -30.94 6.63
CA GLU A 199 -2.42 -30.72 5.59
C GLU A 199 -3.27 -29.49 5.90
N GLY A 200 -3.49 -28.64 4.90
CA GLY A 200 -4.20 -27.37 5.04
C GLY A 200 -3.38 -26.22 5.62
N ASP A 201 -2.09 -26.44 5.94
CA ASP A 201 -1.21 -25.32 6.29
C ASP A 201 -1.02 -24.39 5.08
N ILE A 202 -0.95 -23.10 5.35
CA ILE A 202 -0.49 -22.09 4.40
C ILE A 202 0.88 -21.63 4.84
N MET A 203 1.85 -21.76 3.95
CA MET A 203 3.22 -21.32 4.18
C MET A 203 3.38 -19.89 3.68
N VAL A 204 3.86 -18.99 4.54
CA VAL A 204 4.32 -17.66 4.15
C VAL A 204 5.79 -17.77 3.80
N ILE A 205 6.12 -17.60 2.54
CA ILE A 205 7.48 -17.78 2.03
C ILE A 205 8.05 -16.48 1.47
N LEU A 206 9.34 -16.30 1.65
CA LEU A 206 10.14 -15.25 1.05
C LEU A 206 11.03 -15.87 -0.03
N GLY A 207 10.97 -15.36 -1.25
CA GLY A 207 11.79 -15.84 -2.36
C GLY A 207 11.59 -15.02 -3.63
N THR A 208 12.37 -15.35 -4.66
CA THR A 208 12.14 -14.78 -5.99
C THR A 208 10.96 -15.48 -6.67
N ARG A 209 10.33 -14.80 -7.62
CA ARG A 209 9.21 -15.37 -8.39
C ARG A 209 9.57 -16.71 -9.05
N ASP A 210 10.79 -16.83 -9.59
CA ASP A 210 11.25 -18.07 -10.23
C ASP A 210 11.44 -19.19 -9.22
N SER A 211 11.95 -18.88 -8.03
CA SER A 211 12.09 -19.82 -6.90
C SER A 211 10.74 -20.38 -6.46
N VAL A 212 9.73 -19.52 -6.38
CA VAL A 212 8.38 -19.94 -5.98
C VAL A 212 7.74 -20.80 -7.07
N LYS A 213 7.84 -20.40 -8.35
CA LYS A 213 7.36 -21.23 -9.47
C LYS A 213 8.02 -22.61 -9.51
N ALA A 214 9.32 -22.70 -9.22
CA ALA A 214 10.02 -23.99 -9.12
C ALA A 214 9.46 -24.86 -7.98
N LEU A 215 9.09 -24.25 -6.86
CA LEU A 215 8.41 -24.94 -5.77
C LEU A 215 7.01 -25.41 -6.17
N GLU A 216 6.22 -24.56 -6.81
CA GLU A 216 4.86 -24.88 -7.29
C GLU A 216 4.84 -26.02 -8.31
N SER A 217 5.83 -26.09 -9.20
CA SER A 217 5.92 -27.18 -10.18
C SER A 217 6.05 -28.59 -9.58
N LYS A 218 6.21 -28.69 -8.26
CA LYS A 218 6.27 -29.94 -7.47
C LYS A 218 5.02 -30.14 -6.59
N MET A 219 4.03 -29.23 -6.66
CA MET A 219 2.71 -29.40 -6.03
C MET A 219 1.85 -30.33 -6.85
#